data_1ff8aaa22ecb69083123ba4d16704609
#
_entry.id   1ff8aaa22ecb69083123ba4d16704609
#
_cell.length_a   1.000
_cell.length_b   1.000
_cell.length_c   1.000
_cell.angle_alpha   90.00
_cell.angle_beta   90.00
_cell.angle_gamma   90.00
#
_symmetry.space_group_name_H-M   'P 1'
#
loop_
_entity.id
_entity.type
_entity.pdbx_description
1 polymer ?
#
loop_
_entity_poly.entity_id
_entity_poly.type
_entity_poly.pdbx_seq_one_letter_code
_entity_poly.pdbx_strand_id
1 'polypeptide(L)'
;MMRRTDRHFRFLCSLFSKEAILFTEMVHANAINRNSPDRFLSNIKVSNPTVLQLGGSNPEELGKATLASNAYDYSEINLNLGCPSPKVQSGNFGAILMKDVLTVKNCLQEMMVSTNKEVTVKIRLGVDDYDTENYLDNFIYELSKVGVKTFYVHARIALLKGLGPKDN
;
A
#
# COMPACT_ATOMS: atom_id res chain seq x y z
N MET A 1 4.50 6.66 5.15
CA MET A 1 5.80 7.13 4.58
C MET A 1 6.93 6.50 5.38
N MET A 2 7.80 5.76 4.71
CA MET A 2 8.92 5.06 5.35
C MET A 2 9.76 6.00 6.22
N ARG A 3 10.05 5.60 7.46
CA ARG A 3 10.75 6.39 8.50
C ARG A 3 10.09 7.73 8.86
N ARG A 4 8.78 7.89 8.63
CA ARG A 4 8.05 9.13 8.93
C ARG A 4 6.73 8.88 9.66
N THR A 5 6.02 7.80 9.32
CA THR A 5 4.71 7.48 9.92
C THR A 5 4.80 6.25 10.81
N ASP A 6 5.79 6.23 11.70
CA ASP A 6 5.95 5.20 12.70
C ASP A 6 4.82 5.25 13.75
N ARG A 7 4.81 4.28 14.66
CA ARG A 7 3.78 4.19 15.70
C ARG A 7 3.71 5.41 16.60
N HIS A 8 4.84 6.08 16.85
CA HIS A 8 4.89 7.27 17.74
C HIS A 8 4.32 8.50 17.04
N PHE A 9 4.64 8.67 15.74
CA PHE A 9 4.05 9.74 14.92
C PHE A 9 2.53 9.55 14.77
N ARG A 10 2.06 8.31 14.54
CA ARG A 10 0.61 8.04 14.48
C ARG A 10 -0.08 8.35 15.80
N PHE A 11 0.54 7.99 16.93
CA PHE A 11 0.04 8.36 18.24
C PHE A 11 -0.05 9.88 18.39
N LEU A 12 0.99 10.62 18.02
CA LEU A 12 0.96 12.08 18.05
C LEU A 12 -0.19 12.64 17.17
N CYS A 13 -0.37 12.14 15.96
CA CYS A 13 -1.47 12.55 15.08
C CYS A 13 -2.85 12.29 15.70
N SER A 14 -3.01 11.19 16.44
CA SER A 14 -4.28 10.86 17.11
C SER A 14 -4.65 11.83 18.23
N LEU A 15 -3.69 12.58 18.76
CA LEU A 15 -3.96 13.64 19.75
C LEU A 15 -4.53 14.91 19.10
N PHE A 16 -4.20 15.16 17.83
CA PHE A 16 -4.67 16.35 17.11
C PHE A 16 -6.01 16.13 16.41
N SER A 17 -6.32 14.92 15.98
CA SER A 17 -7.56 14.61 15.29
C SER A 17 -8.07 13.22 15.66
N LYS A 18 -9.34 13.14 15.99
CA LYS A 18 -10.04 11.86 16.24
C LYS A 18 -10.58 11.22 14.94
N GLU A 19 -10.71 12.03 13.89
CA GLU A 19 -11.30 11.62 12.60
C GLU A 19 -10.25 11.19 11.56
N ALA A 20 -8.96 11.42 11.84
CA ALA A 20 -7.91 11.10 10.89
C ALA A 20 -7.75 9.59 10.69
N ILE A 21 -7.71 9.14 9.44
CA ILE A 21 -7.28 7.78 9.08
C ILE A 21 -5.75 7.76 9.05
N LEU A 22 -5.15 6.91 9.87
CA LEU A 22 -3.71 6.86 10.06
C LEU A 22 -3.11 5.68 9.25
N PHE A 23 -2.11 5.98 8.43
CA PHE A 23 -1.38 4.94 7.68
C PHE A 23 -0.10 4.55 8.38
N THR A 24 0.20 3.25 8.40
CA THR A 24 1.53 2.77 8.80
C THR A 24 2.59 3.22 7.79
N GLU A 25 3.84 3.02 8.14
CA GLU A 25 4.89 2.94 7.12
C GLU A 25 4.59 1.78 6.17
N MET A 26 5.11 1.85 4.94
CA MET A 26 5.03 0.71 4.02
C MET A 26 5.91 -0.43 4.54
N VAL A 27 5.30 -1.56 4.84
CA VAL A 27 5.99 -2.79 5.26
C VAL A 27 6.05 -3.76 4.08
N HIS A 28 7.24 -4.25 3.75
CA HIS A 28 7.37 -5.25 2.70
C HIS A 28 6.85 -6.61 3.21
N ALA A 29 6.04 -7.31 2.40
CA ALA A 29 5.44 -8.60 2.78
C ALA A 29 6.46 -9.61 3.29
N ASN A 30 7.61 -9.73 2.60
CA ASN A 30 8.70 -10.63 3.02
C ASN A 30 9.33 -10.27 4.36
N ALA A 31 9.29 -9.01 4.77
CA ALA A 31 9.80 -8.63 6.10
C ALA A 31 8.93 -9.24 7.20
N ILE A 32 7.62 -9.28 6.99
CA ILE A 32 6.67 -9.94 7.90
C ILE A 32 6.85 -11.45 7.87
N ASN A 33 6.89 -12.04 6.68
CA ASN A 33 6.90 -13.51 6.50
C ASN A 33 8.18 -14.18 7.00
N ARG A 34 9.33 -13.47 6.99
CA ARG A 34 10.64 -14.00 7.38
C ARG A 34 11.06 -13.67 8.80
N ASN A 35 10.28 -12.92 9.53
CA ASN A 35 10.59 -12.51 10.90
C ASN A 35 9.36 -12.68 11.80
N SER A 36 9.51 -12.37 13.09
CA SER A 36 8.34 -12.23 13.96
C SER A 36 7.45 -11.08 13.46
N PRO A 37 6.17 -11.34 13.16
CA PRO A 37 5.23 -10.31 12.72
C PRO A 37 5.14 -9.13 13.70
N ASP A 38 5.25 -9.36 15.00
CA ASP A 38 5.21 -8.32 16.04
C ASP A 38 6.19 -7.19 15.80
N ARG A 39 7.35 -7.50 15.24
CA ARG A 39 8.37 -6.50 14.93
C ARG A 39 7.86 -5.41 13.99
N PHE A 40 6.95 -5.77 13.08
CA PHE A 40 6.47 -4.89 12.01
C PHE A 40 5.02 -4.47 12.19
N LEU A 41 4.21 -5.32 12.84
CA LEU A 41 2.77 -5.15 12.92
C LEU A 41 2.30 -4.64 14.29
N SER A 42 3.14 -4.67 15.34
CA SER A 42 2.79 -4.09 16.63
C SER A 42 2.55 -2.59 16.52
N ASN A 43 1.45 -2.13 17.10
CA ASN A 43 1.03 -0.74 17.07
C ASN A 43 0.80 -0.20 18.48
N ILE A 44 0.89 1.12 18.66
CA ILE A 44 0.37 1.77 19.86
C ILE A 44 -1.14 1.89 19.66
N LYS A 45 -1.91 1.45 20.64
CA LYS A 45 -3.37 1.53 20.57
C LYS A 45 -3.81 3.00 20.52
N VAL A 46 -4.53 3.34 19.46
CA VAL A 46 -5.15 4.65 19.24
C VAL A 46 -6.62 4.44 18.89
N SER A 47 -7.45 5.45 19.11
CA SER A 47 -8.89 5.39 18.75
C SER A 47 -9.13 5.56 17.24
N ASN A 48 -8.15 6.08 16.51
CA ASN A 48 -8.26 6.33 15.09
C ASN A 48 -8.19 5.05 14.27
N PRO A 49 -8.94 4.94 13.17
CA PRO A 49 -8.73 3.89 12.18
C PRO A 49 -7.27 3.89 11.69
N THR A 50 -6.61 2.74 11.78
CA THR A 50 -5.22 2.59 11.34
C THR A 50 -5.14 1.59 10.20
N VAL A 51 -4.58 2.04 9.08
CA VAL A 51 -4.39 1.27 7.86
C VAL A 51 -3.01 0.65 7.84
N LEU A 52 -2.91 -0.66 7.66
CA LEU A 52 -1.63 -1.33 7.38
C LEU A 52 -1.31 -1.18 5.90
N GLN A 53 -0.18 -0.56 5.57
CA GLN A 53 0.26 -0.50 4.18
C GLN A 53 1.34 -1.54 3.89
N LEU A 54 1.05 -2.43 2.94
CA LEU A 54 1.97 -3.46 2.45
C LEU A 54 2.63 -3.05 1.13
N GLY A 55 3.86 -3.51 0.92
CA GLY A 55 4.55 -3.49 -0.36
C GLY A 55 5.02 -4.88 -0.74
N GLY A 56 4.95 -5.19 -2.03
CA GLY A 56 5.34 -6.48 -2.60
C GLY A 56 4.74 -6.64 -3.99
N SER A 57 5.14 -7.69 -4.69
CA SER A 57 4.66 -8.05 -6.02
C SER A 57 4.42 -9.55 -6.19
N ASN A 58 4.67 -10.32 -5.15
CA ASN A 58 4.37 -11.75 -5.15
C ASN A 58 3.03 -11.99 -4.44
N PRO A 59 2.01 -12.56 -5.14
CA PRO A 59 0.69 -12.80 -4.58
C PRO A 59 0.72 -13.64 -3.30
N GLU A 60 1.42 -14.77 -3.31
CA GLU A 60 1.49 -15.68 -2.16
C GLU A 60 2.12 -15.01 -0.93
N GLU A 61 3.20 -14.23 -1.12
CA GLU A 61 3.85 -13.50 -0.04
C GLU A 61 2.94 -12.41 0.55
N LEU A 62 2.20 -11.71 -0.30
CA LEU A 62 1.22 -10.70 0.14
C LEU A 62 0.04 -11.34 0.85
N GLY A 63 -0.47 -12.47 0.36
CA GLY A 63 -1.51 -13.24 1.04
C GLY A 63 -1.08 -13.67 2.45
N LYS A 64 0.11 -14.27 2.59
CA LYS A 64 0.66 -14.67 3.90
C LYS A 64 0.83 -13.50 4.86
N ALA A 65 1.37 -12.36 4.39
CA ALA A 65 1.54 -11.17 5.22
C ALA A 65 0.18 -10.57 5.63
N THR A 66 -0.81 -10.59 4.73
CA THR A 66 -2.17 -10.17 5.01
C THR A 66 -2.83 -11.07 6.07
N LEU A 67 -2.71 -12.39 5.92
CA LEU A 67 -3.20 -13.36 6.90
C LEU A 67 -2.58 -13.12 8.29
N ALA A 68 -1.28 -12.93 8.37
CA ALA A 68 -0.59 -12.63 9.62
C ALA A 68 -1.08 -11.34 10.27
N SER A 69 -1.49 -10.35 9.48
CA SER A 69 -2.00 -9.07 9.99
C SER A 69 -3.37 -9.15 10.65
N ASN A 70 -4.13 -10.25 10.48
CA ASN A 70 -5.44 -10.41 11.09
C ASN A 70 -5.42 -10.44 12.63
N ALA A 71 -4.28 -10.83 13.22
CA ALA A 71 -4.08 -10.82 14.67
C ALA A 71 -3.89 -9.40 15.25
N TYR A 72 -3.83 -8.37 14.40
CA TYR A 72 -3.56 -6.99 14.81
C TYR A 72 -4.75 -6.07 14.50
N ASP A 73 -4.87 -5.01 15.30
CA ASP A 73 -5.97 -4.05 15.22
C ASP A 73 -5.74 -3.02 14.11
N TYR A 74 -5.86 -3.47 12.86
CA TYR A 74 -5.89 -2.61 11.67
C TYR A 74 -7.31 -2.56 11.10
N SER A 75 -7.75 -1.37 10.68
CA SER A 75 -9.07 -1.16 10.08
C SER A 75 -9.15 -1.67 8.64
N GLU A 76 -8.04 -1.56 7.90
CA GLU A 76 -7.92 -2.02 6.52
C GLU A 76 -6.49 -2.40 6.16
N ILE A 77 -6.33 -3.13 5.05
CA ILE A 77 -5.02 -3.51 4.50
C ILE A 77 -4.87 -2.83 3.13
N ASN A 78 -3.81 -2.05 2.98
CA ASN A 78 -3.58 -1.25 1.78
C ASN A 78 -2.36 -1.76 1.01
N LEU A 79 -2.49 -1.94 -0.30
CA LEU A 79 -1.36 -2.23 -1.18
C LEU A 79 -0.78 -0.93 -1.74
N ASN A 80 0.54 -0.74 -1.57
CA ASN A 80 1.24 0.41 -2.12
C ASN A 80 1.56 0.22 -3.60
N LEU A 81 0.95 1.04 -4.44
CA LEU A 81 1.18 1.12 -5.88
C LEU A 81 1.63 2.53 -6.30
N GLY A 82 2.15 3.33 -5.35
CA GLY A 82 2.47 4.75 -5.64
C GLY A 82 3.89 5.19 -5.28
N CYS A 83 4.71 4.34 -4.65
CA CYS A 83 6.07 4.70 -4.26
C CYS A 83 7.06 4.58 -5.44
N PRO A 84 7.71 5.69 -5.88
CA PRO A 84 8.62 5.67 -7.03
C PRO A 84 10.10 5.48 -6.64
N SER A 85 10.43 5.20 -5.37
CA SER A 85 11.83 5.19 -4.93
C SER A 85 12.67 4.09 -5.62
N PRO A 86 13.97 4.33 -5.92
CA PRO A 86 14.83 3.35 -6.58
C PRO A 86 14.89 2.00 -5.86
N LYS A 87 14.91 2.02 -4.53
CA LYS A 87 14.91 0.80 -3.70
C LYS A 87 13.61 -0.02 -3.89
N VAL A 88 12.48 0.65 -4.08
CA VAL A 88 11.20 0.01 -4.30
C VAL A 88 11.12 -0.54 -5.72
N GLN A 89 11.63 0.21 -6.70
CA GLN A 89 11.71 -0.22 -8.09
C GLN A 89 12.59 -1.47 -8.25
N SER A 90 13.78 -1.49 -7.63
CA SER A 90 14.68 -2.66 -7.68
C SER A 90 14.07 -3.92 -7.06
N GLY A 91 13.11 -3.76 -6.14
CA GLY A 91 12.31 -4.85 -5.58
C GLY A 91 11.05 -5.17 -6.39
N ASN A 92 10.84 -4.54 -7.54
CA ASN A 92 9.68 -4.69 -8.43
C ASN A 92 8.34 -4.50 -7.72
N PHE A 93 8.20 -3.47 -6.85
CA PHE A 93 6.95 -3.13 -6.18
C PHE A 93 6.72 -1.61 -6.12
N GLY A 94 5.60 -1.14 -5.60
CA GLY A 94 5.23 0.27 -5.59
C GLY A 94 4.75 0.78 -6.95
N ALA A 95 5.14 2.00 -7.35
CA ALA A 95 4.60 2.65 -8.54
C ALA A 95 4.86 1.89 -9.84
N ILE A 96 5.98 1.17 -9.95
CA ILE A 96 6.30 0.37 -11.15
C ILE A 96 5.23 -0.69 -11.45
N LEU A 97 4.54 -1.21 -10.43
CA LEU A 97 3.47 -2.19 -10.60
C LEU A 97 2.24 -1.62 -11.31
N MET A 98 2.06 -0.32 -11.34
CA MET A 98 0.98 0.25 -12.14
C MET A 98 1.12 -0.09 -13.64
N LYS A 99 2.33 -0.44 -14.11
CA LYS A 99 2.57 -0.90 -15.49
C LYS A 99 2.20 -2.36 -15.74
N ASP A 100 1.88 -3.12 -14.68
CA ASP A 100 1.53 -4.55 -14.74
C ASP A 100 0.25 -4.83 -13.95
N VAL A 101 -0.88 -4.50 -14.56
CA VAL A 101 -2.21 -4.66 -13.95
C VAL A 101 -2.53 -6.11 -13.60
N LEU A 102 -2.00 -7.08 -14.39
CA LEU A 102 -2.27 -8.50 -14.14
C LEU A 102 -1.62 -8.97 -12.82
N THR A 103 -0.35 -8.63 -12.60
CA THR A 103 0.33 -8.91 -11.33
C THR A 103 -0.39 -8.25 -10.16
N VAL A 104 -0.84 -7.00 -10.31
CA VAL A 104 -1.59 -6.30 -9.25
C VAL A 104 -2.90 -7.02 -8.93
N LYS A 105 -3.65 -7.43 -9.95
CA LYS A 105 -4.91 -8.18 -9.76
C LYS A 105 -4.69 -9.48 -8.98
N ASN A 106 -3.68 -10.26 -9.35
CA ASN A 106 -3.34 -11.51 -8.65
C ASN A 106 -2.95 -11.25 -7.19
N CYS A 107 -2.15 -10.22 -6.93
CA CYS A 107 -1.80 -9.81 -5.58
C CYS A 107 -3.03 -9.44 -4.75
N LEU A 108 -3.94 -8.64 -5.30
CA LEU A 108 -5.15 -8.21 -4.60
C LEU A 108 -6.11 -9.37 -4.32
N GLN A 109 -6.25 -10.31 -5.25
CA GLN A 109 -7.07 -11.50 -5.05
C GLN A 109 -6.55 -12.34 -3.87
N GLU A 110 -5.24 -12.60 -3.81
CA GLU A 110 -4.64 -13.34 -2.70
C GLU A 110 -4.75 -12.58 -1.36
N MET A 111 -4.61 -11.26 -1.37
CA MET A 111 -4.84 -10.45 -0.18
C MET A 111 -6.29 -10.55 0.30
N MET A 112 -7.27 -10.43 -0.61
CA MET A 112 -8.70 -10.45 -0.28
C MET A 112 -9.17 -11.79 0.27
N VAL A 113 -8.66 -12.92 -0.24
CA VAL A 113 -9.02 -14.25 0.32
C VAL A 113 -8.35 -14.50 1.67
N SER A 114 -7.33 -13.73 2.02
CA SER A 114 -6.55 -13.89 3.26
C SER A 114 -7.08 -13.07 4.44
N THR A 115 -8.09 -12.19 4.24
CA THR A 115 -8.63 -11.35 5.31
C THR A 115 -10.11 -11.01 5.09
N ASN A 116 -10.83 -10.73 6.18
CA ASN A 116 -12.18 -10.15 6.13
C ASN A 116 -12.16 -8.61 6.18
N LYS A 117 -10.97 -8.00 6.32
CA LYS A 117 -10.82 -6.54 6.31
C LYS A 117 -10.89 -6.03 4.88
N GLU A 118 -11.26 -4.76 4.72
CA GLU A 118 -11.21 -4.14 3.39
C GLU A 118 -9.78 -4.10 2.87
N VAL A 119 -9.60 -4.52 1.61
CA VAL A 119 -8.32 -4.40 0.88
C VAL A 119 -8.42 -3.21 -0.06
N THR A 120 -7.55 -2.24 0.16
CA THR A 120 -7.52 -0.96 -0.56
C THR A 120 -6.20 -0.78 -1.32
N VAL A 121 -6.12 0.19 -2.20
CA VAL A 121 -4.89 0.50 -2.94
C VAL A 121 -4.53 1.97 -2.80
N LYS A 122 -3.23 2.28 -2.79
CA LYS A 122 -2.74 3.65 -2.90
C LYS A 122 -1.94 3.81 -4.19
N ILE A 123 -2.46 4.62 -5.12
CA ILE A 123 -2.00 4.78 -6.50
C ILE A 123 -1.52 6.20 -6.81
N ARG A 124 -0.97 6.39 -8.00
CA ARG A 124 -0.68 7.67 -8.65
C ARG A 124 -1.64 7.91 -9.82
N LEU A 125 -1.59 9.09 -10.43
CA LEU A 125 -2.34 9.36 -11.68
C LEU A 125 -1.81 8.54 -12.86
N GLY A 126 -0.52 8.25 -12.84
CA GLY A 126 0.18 7.49 -13.85
C GLY A 126 1.62 7.22 -13.45
N VAL A 127 2.38 6.59 -14.33
CA VAL A 127 3.81 6.26 -14.14
C VAL A 127 4.59 6.53 -15.41
N ASP A 128 5.58 7.41 -15.38
CA ASP A 128 6.34 7.88 -16.56
C ASP A 128 5.38 8.29 -17.68
N ASP A 129 5.47 7.64 -18.86
CA ASP A 129 4.65 7.92 -20.04
C ASP A 129 3.24 7.24 -19.99
N TYR A 130 2.95 6.49 -18.93
CA TYR A 130 1.63 5.91 -18.66
C TYR A 130 0.79 6.90 -17.83
N ASP A 131 0.43 8.03 -18.43
CA ASP A 131 -0.19 9.17 -17.76
C ASP A 131 -1.49 9.68 -18.41
N THR A 132 -2.03 8.94 -19.40
CA THR A 132 -3.28 9.30 -20.07
C THR A 132 -4.48 9.07 -19.15
N GLU A 133 -5.55 9.87 -19.33
CA GLU A 133 -6.82 9.66 -18.63
C GLU A 133 -7.34 8.23 -18.82
N ASN A 134 -7.31 7.73 -20.04
CA ASN A 134 -7.71 6.37 -20.37
C ASN A 134 -6.90 5.31 -19.60
N TYR A 135 -5.63 5.57 -19.34
CA TYR A 135 -4.79 4.63 -18.58
C TYR A 135 -5.26 4.51 -17.13
N LEU A 136 -5.47 5.62 -16.44
CA LEU A 136 -5.94 5.62 -15.05
C LEU A 136 -7.34 5.01 -14.93
N ASP A 137 -8.25 5.39 -15.80
CA ASP A 137 -9.61 4.87 -15.83
C ASP A 137 -9.64 3.35 -16.04
N ASN A 138 -8.88 2.85 -17.01
CA ASN A 138 -8.74 1.42 -17.27
C ASN A 138 -8.10 0.69 -16.07
N PHE A 139 -7.08 1.28 -15.45
CA PHE A 139 -6.43 0.69 -14.28
C PHE A 139 -7.41 0.55 -13.11
N ILE A 140 -8.15 1.62 -12.78
CA ILE A 140 -9.17 1.61 -11.74
C ILE A 140 -10.28 0.60 -12.07
N TYR A 141 -10.77 0.60 -13.31
CA TYR A 141 -11.79 -0.32 -13.78
C TYR A 141 -11.37 -1.78 -13.61
N GLU A 142 -10.16 -2.14 -14.04
CA GLU A 142 -9.64 -3.49 -13.89
C GLU A 142 -9.48 -3.94 -12.44
N LEU A 143 -9.06 -3.05 -11.54
CA LEU A 143 -8.96 -3.37 -10.12
C LEU A 143 -10.34 -3.42 -9.43
N SER A 144 -11.29 -2.63 -9.87
CA SER A 144 -12.69 -2.70 -9.38
C SER A 144 -13.33 -4.05 -9.69
N LYS A 145 -13.01 -4.66 -10.83
CA LYS A 145 -13.51 -6.01 -11.19
C LYS A 145 -13.05 -7.11 -10.23
N VAL A 146 -11.88 -6.97 -9.61
CA VAL A 146 -11.41 -7.93 -8.61
C VAL A 146 -11.89 -7.60 -7.19
N GLY A 147 -12.66 -6.53 -7.01
CA GLY A 147 -13.34 -6.21 -5.76
C GLY A 147 -12.77 -5.01 -5.00
N VAL A 148 -11.79 -4.28 -5.52
CA VAL A 148 -11.31 -3.03 -4.89
C VAL A 148 -12.40 -1.97 -4.95
N LYS A 149 -12.75 -1.40 -3.79
CA LYS A 149 -13.78 -0.36 -3.67
C LYS A 149 -13.19 1.01 -3.32
N THR A 150 -12.05 1.03 -2.63
CA THR A 150 -11.41 2.25 -2.14
C THR A 150 -10.03 2.45 -2.74
N PHE A 151 -9.85 3.61 -3.38
CA PHE A 151 -8.61 4.03 -4.03
C PHE A 151 -8.11 5.33 -3.40
N TYR A 152 -6.92 5.31 -2.81
CA TYR A 152 -6.24 6.51 -2.34
C TYR A 152 -5.34 7.04 -3.47
N VAL A 153 -5.72 8.16 -4.05
CA VAL A 153 -4.99 8.72 -5.20
C VAL A 153 -4.06 9.84 -4.75
N HIS A 154 -2.76 9.67 -4.94
CA HIS A 154 -1.83 10.77 -4.90
C HIS A 154 -1.86 11.47 -6.27
N ALA A 155 -2.41 12.67 -6.32
CA ALA A 155 -2.69 13.41 -7.57
C ALA A 155 -1.43 13.95 -8.26
N ARG A 156 -0.47 13.06 -8.52
CA ARG A 156 0.79 13.29 -9.25
C ARG A 156 1.17 12.04 -10.03
N ILE A 157 1.85 12.21 -11.16
CA ILE A 157 2.50 11.13 -11.91
C ILE A 157 3.73 10.67 -11.12
N ALA A 158 3.99 9.37 -11.10
CA ALA A 158 5.22 8.80 -10.56
C ALA A 158 6.30 8.78 -11.66
N LEU A 159 7.40 9.46 -11.43
CA LEU A 159 8.56 9.45 -12.33
C LEU A 159 9.60 8.47 -11.79
N LEU A 160 9.87 7.40 -12.53
CA LEU A 160 10.74 6.32 -12.08
C LEU A 160 12.20 6.57 -12.38
N LYS A 161 12.53 7.47 -13.29
CA LYS A 161 13.92 7.73 -13.73
C LYS A 161 14.41 9.13 -13.34
N GLY A 162 15.56 9.17 -12.67
CA GLY A 162 16.45 10.32 -12.63
C GLY A 162 16.02 11.55 -11.84
N LEU A 163 14.90 11.50 -11.11
CA LEU A 163 14.34 12.66 -10.45
C LEU A 163 14.30 12.48 -8.92
N GLY A 164 14.46 13.59 -8.22
CA GLY A 164 14.43 13.62 -6.77
C GLY A 164 13.01 13.62 -6.18
N PRO A 165 12.88 13.62 -4.84
CA PRO A 165 11.57 13.69 -4.18
C PRO A 165 10.74 14.91 -4.52
N LYS A 166 11.36 15.99 -5.01
CA LYS A 166 10.68 17.23 -5.43
C LYS A 166 9.87 17.07 -6.71
N ASP A 167 10.25 16.11 -7.54
CA ASP A 167 9.68 15.90 -8.87
C ASP A 167 8.55 14.86 -8.83
N ASN A 168 8.42 14.14 -7.71
CA ASN A 168 7.46 13.05 -7.51
C ASN A 168 6.34 13.37 -6.52
#